data_b6486e6cc76b74b1f534f71bbd489835
#
_entry.id   b6486e6cc76b74b1f534f71bbd489835
#
_cell.length_a   1.000
_cell.length_b   1.000
_cell.length_c   1.000
_cell.angle_alpha   90.00
_cell.angle_beta   90.00
_cell.angle_gamma   90.00
#
_symmetry.space_group_name_H-M   'P 1'
#
loop_
_entity.id
_entity.type
_entity.pdbx_description
1 polymer ?
#
loop_
_entity_poly.entity_id
_entity_poly.type
_entity_poly.pdbx_seq_one_letter_code
_entity_poly.pdbx_strand_id
1 'polypeptide(L)'
;MIETTLKTIKENNMFEKGDKVIVAVSGGPDSICLLHILNALKGQLQITLYAAHINHCLRGKESDEDEKYVEEFCENLNIEFRSKRVDINDLVRKKNISSETAGREARYKFFYELKSKFGAQKIAIAHNANDQAETVLMRIMRGTGMEGLIGIRSVRDNIFVRPLINCSRESIEKYCEDNNINPRIDKTNLEPIYARNKVRLQLIPYIKENFNEDIVTTLNRLASTIRVDNDYLEMIAKEKYKKYCDDNKEKVIISKEAFLEHESIITRIIRLALYNVSGNLYNFEKVHIYDVIDIQKNATGKMLTLPNKIHIQNNYGDISVYKKKEQNIKNDNIEYTLYSGLNKIKDFNLRITLELINKTDNLFLKQENFVKYFDYNKIKGDTIIRWRKDGDRFTPLGMKGSKKLKDLFIDLKVPKDERDRIPLICFGGEIAWVVGYRVSELFKVDKNTKKILKITIESEEA
;
A
#
# COMPACT_ATOMS: atom_id res chain seq x y z
N MET A 1 -22.49 -24.12 -20.16
CA MET A 1 -22.43 -23.11 -19.06
C MET A 1 -21.83 -23.71 -17.78
N ILE A 2 -22.46 -24.71 -17.12
CA ILE A 2 -21.98 -25.27 -15.85
C ILE A 2 -20.54 -25.75 -15.95
N GLU A 3 -20.18 -26.51 -16.97
CA GLU A 3 -18.82 -27.02 -17.19
C GLU A 3 -17.80 -25.90 -17.37
N THR A 4 -18.10 -24.88 -18.18
CA THR A 4 -17.23 -23.72 -18.37
C THR A 4 -17.01 -22.96 -17.05
N THR A 5 -18.07 -22.78 -16.28
CA THR A 5 -17.99 -22.15 -14.95
C THR A 5 -17.15 -22.97 -13.98
N LEU A 6 -17.39 -24.29 -13.92
CA LEU A 6 -16.61 -25.21 -13.07
C LEU A 6 -15.13 -25.23 -13.45
N LYS A 7 -14.83 -25.24 -14.76
CA LYS A 7 -13.46 -25.14 -15.27
C LYS A 7 -12.80 -23.82 -14.81
N THR A 8 -13.51 -22.70 -14.98
CA THR A 8 -13.03 -21.38 -14.54
C THR A 8 -12.74 -21.32 -13.03
N ILE A 9 -13.63 -21.91 -12.22
CA ILE A 9 -13.47 -22.02 -10.76
C ILE A 9 -12.20 -22.79 -10.40
N LYS A 10 -12.00 -23.97 -11.02
CA LYS A 10 -10.85 -24.83 -10.75
C LYS A 10 -9.51 -24.24 -11.21
N GLU A 11 -9.45 -23.70 -12.43
CA GLU A 11 -8.24 -23.09 -12.99
C GLU A 11 -7.75 -21.88 -12.19
N ASN A 12 -8.66 -21.16 -11.51
CA ASN A 12 -8.32 -19.99 -10.73
C ASN A 12 -8.39 -20.23 -9.21
N ASN A 13 -8.53 -21.46 -8.73
CA ASN A 13 -8.61 -21.82 -7.31
C ASN A 13 -9.56 -20.89 -6.52
N MET A 14 -10.79 -20.68 -7.05
CA MET A 14 -11.71 -19.67 -6.52
C MET A 14 -12.28 -20.03 -5.16
N PHE A 15 -12.47 -21.32 -4.88
CA PHE A 15 -13.07 -21.81 -3.65
C PHE A 15 -12.25 -22.94 -3.05
N GLU A 16 -12.29 -23.00 -1.73
CA GLU A 16 -11.79 -24.10 -0.93
C GLU A 16 -12.96 -24.86 -0.30
N LYS A 17 -12.74 -26.12 0.07
CA LYS A 17 -13.73 -26.94 0.74
C LYS A 17 -14.13 -26.31 2.08
N GLY A 18 -15.43 -26.14 2.30
CA GLY A 18 -15.99 -25.51 3.50
C GLY A 18 -16.14 -24.00 3.41
N ASP A 19 -15.75 -23.38 2.28
CA ASP A 19 -15.94 -21.94 2.10
C ASP A 19 -17.41 -21.53 2.22
N LYS A 20 -17.64 -20.45 2.94
CA LYS A 20 -18.88 -19.69 2.94
C LYS A 20 -18.76 -18.58 1.91
N VAL A 21 -19.66 -18.56 0.95
CA VAL A 21 -19.61 -17.68 -0.23
C VAL A 21 -20.81 -16.74 -0.24
N ILE A 22 -20.56 -15.45 -0.29
CA ILE A 22 -21.61 -14.44 -0.52
C ILE A 22 -21.72 -14.23 -2.03
N VAL A 23 -22.89 -14.46 -2.59
CA VAL A 23 -23.20 -14.19 -4.00
C VAL A 23 -23.88 -12.85 -4.10
N ALA A 24 -23.28 -11.94 -4.87
CA ALA A 24 -23.85 -10.63 -5.14
C ALA A 24 -24.94 -10.75 -6.21
N VAL A 25 -26.19 -10.49 -5.84
CA VAL A 25 -27.36 -10.69 -6.71
C VAL A 25 -28.09 -9.35 -6.94
N SER A 26 -28.13 -8.90 -8.20
CA SER A 26 -28.82 -7.66 -8.58
C SER A 26 -30.23 -7.89 -9.13
N GLY A 27 -30.63 -9.13 -9.40
CA GLY A 27 -31.88 -9.48 -10.08
C GLY A 27 -31.73 -9.65 -11.61
N GLY A 28 -30.67 -9.13 -12.19
CA GLY A 28 -30.39 -9.25 -13.63
C GLY A 28 -29.85 -10.62 -14.03
N PRO A 29 -29.85 -10.94 -15.36
CA PRO A 29 -29.55 -12.28 -15.88
C PRO A 29 -28.21 -12.85 -15.39
N ASP A 30 -27.14 -12.03 -15.45
CA ASP A 30 -25.81 -12.49 -15.04
C ASP A 30 -25.78 -12.95 -13.58
N SER A 31 -26.39 -12.18 -12.66
CA SER A 31 -26.34 -12.43 -11.22
C SER A 31 -27.23 -13.57 -10.80
N ILE A 32 -28.39 -13.72 -11.41
CA ILE A 32 -29.33 -14.82 -11.16
C ILE A 32 -28.77 -16.13 -11.74
N CYS A 33 -28.19 -16.09 -12.94
CA CYS A 33 -27.49 -17.22 -13.54
C CYS A 33 -26.33 -17.69 -12.64
N LEU A 34 -25.50 -16.77 -12.12
CA LEU A 34 -24.41 -17.09 -11.21
C LEU A 34 -24.92 -17.82 -9.95
N LEU A 35 -25.97 -17.28 -9.32
CA LEU A 35 -26.56 -17.87 -8.12
C LEU A 35 -27.07 -19.28 -8.39
N HIS A 36 -27.81 -19.47 -9.50
CA HIS A 36 -28.36 -20.77 -9.89
C HIS A 36 -27.25 -21.80 -10.17
N ILE A 37 -26.21 -21.43 -10.93
CA ILE A 37 -25.09 -22.33 -11.23
C ILE A 37 -24.33 -22.69 -9.97
N LEU A 38 -24.03 -21.73 -9.09
CA LEU A 38 -23.33 -22.02 -7.85
C LEU A 38 -24.16 -22.89 -6.93
N ASN A 39 -25.49 -22.74 -6.92
CA ASN A 39 -26.39 -23.62 -6.16
C ASN A 39 -26.34 -25.06 -6.71
N ALA A 40 -26.32 -25.26 -8.02
CA ALA A 40 -26.16 -26.58 -8.64
C ALA A 40 -24.81 -27.23 -8.31
N LEU A 41 -23.75 -26.40 -8.19
CA LEU A 41 -22.38 -26.84 -7.94
C LEU A 41 -22.00 -26.93 -6.45
N LYS A 42 -22.82 -26.37 -5.51
CA LYS A 42 -22.45 -26.26 -4.09
C LYS A 42 -22.06 -27.56 -3.43
N GLY A 43 -22.74 -28.65 -3.77
CA GLY A 43 -22.43 -29.99 -3.26
C GLY A 43 -21.09 -30.51 -3.76
N GLN A 44 -20.79 -30.35 -5.05
CA GLN A 44 -19.53 -30.75 -5.67
C GLN A 44 -18.36 -29.92 -5.17
N LEU A 45 -18.55 -28.60 -4.95
CA LEU A 45 -17.54 -27.68 -4.46
C LEU A 45 -17.44 -27.69 -2.92
N GLN A 46 -18.39 -28.30 -2.24
CA GLN A 46 -18.50 -28.35 -0.77
C GLN A 46 -18.49 -26.94 -0.14
N ILE A 47 -19.26 -26.02 -0.72
CA ILE A 47 -19.40 -24.63 -0.28
C ILE A 47 -20.80 -24.35 0.25
N THR A 48 -20.92 -23.31 1.10
CA THR A 48 -22.20 -22.78 1.59
C THR A 48 -22.47 -21.42 0.98
N LEU A 49 -23.68 -21.20 0.45
CA LEU A 49 -24.05 -19.98 -0.24
C LEU A 49 -24.93 -19.07 0.61
N TYR A 50 -24.66 -17.76 0.50
CA TYR A 50 -25.49 -16.67 1.01
C TYR A 50 -25.74 -15.68 -0.13
N ALA A 51 -26.94 -15.16 -0.27
CA ALA A 51 -27.26 -14.16 -1.29
C ALA A 51 -27.29 -12.75 -0.70
N ALA A 52 -26.66 -11.80 -1.39
CA ALA A 52 -26.61 -10.40 -0.99
C ALA A 52 -27.16 -9.50 -2.09
N HIS A 53 -28.21 -8.73 -1.79
CA HIS A 53 -28.83 -7.75 -2.68
C HIS A 53 -28.70 -6.34 -2.10
N ILE A 54 -28.45 -5.35 -2.96
CA ILE A 54 -28.55 -3.93 -2.59
C ILE A 54 -29.62 -3.26 -3.40
N ASN A 55 -30.60 -2.72 -2.70
CA ASN A 55 -31.56 -1.80 -3.29
C ASN A 55 -31.02 -0.36 -3.19
N HIS A 56 -30.70 0.20 -4.34
CA HIS A 56 -30.11 1.55 -4.45
C HIS A 56 -31.12 2.69 -4.31
N CYS A 57 -32.41 2.39 -4.19
CA CYS A 57 -33.53 3.32 -4.08
C CYS A 57 -33.59 4.36 -5.22
N LEU A 58 -33.07 4.02 -6.42
CA LEU A 58 -33.00 4.94 -7.54
C LEU A 58 -34.28 4.96 -8.40
N ARG A 59 -35.03 3.84 -8.44
CA ARG A 59 -36.20 3.62 -9.30
C ARG A 59 -37.52 3.42 -8.55
N GLY A 60 -37.55 3.76 -7.24
CA GLY A 60 -38.73 3.63 -6.40
C GLY A 60 -39.30 2.19 -6.42
N LYS A 61 -40.57 2.03 -6.84
CA LYS A 61 -41.27 0.71 -6.83
C LYS A 61 -40.56 -0.37 -7.64
N GLU A 62 -39.93 -0.04 -8.77
CA GLU A 62 -39.20 -1.04 -9.58
C GLU A 62 -38.02 -1.63 -8.80
N SER A 63 -37.30 -0.83 -7.99
CA SER A 63 -36.20 -1.32 -7.16
C SER A 63 -36.70 -2.23 -6.03
N ASP A 64 -37.92 -1.98 -5.52
CA ASP A 64 -38.56 -2.84 -4.50
C ASP A 64 -39.05 -4.17 -5.10
N GLU A 65 -39.54 -4.14 -6.33
CA GLU A 65 -39.92 -5.34 -7.08
C GLU A 65 -38.70 -6.20 -7.42
N ASP A 66 -37.56 -5.59 -7.76
CA ASP A 66 -36.32 -6.32 -8.01
C ASP A 66 -35.82 -7.01 -6.71
N GLU A 67 -35.88 -6.32 -5.57
CA GLU A 67 -35.53 -6.90 -4.26
C GLU A 67 -36.43 -8.10 -3.92
N LYS A 68 -37.74 -7.96 -4.10
CA LYS A 68 -38.71 -9.02 -3.85
C LYS A 68 -38.49 -10.22 -4.79
N TYR A 69 -38.23 -9.99 -6.06
CA TYR A 69 -37.92 -11.06 -7.02
C TYR A 69 -36.68 -11.87 -6.58
N VAL A 70 -35.62 -11.18 -6.15
CA VAL A 70 -34.38 -11.87 -5.67
C VAL A 70 -34.66 -12.65 -4.39
N GLU A 71 -35.46 -12.11 -3.48
CA GLU A 71 -35.85 -12.80 -2.24
C GLU A 71 -36.61 -14.10 -2.53
N GLU A 72 -37.68 -14.03 -3.34
CA GLU A 72 -38.47 -15.20 -3.76
C GLU A 72 -37.57 -16.23 -4.51
N PHE A 73 -36.67 -15.79 -5.35
CA PHE A 73 -35.74 -16.69 -6.04
C PHE A 73 -34.78 -17.41 -5.09
N CYS A 74 -34.29 -16.72 -4.06
CA CYS A 74 -33.44 -17.32 -3.02
C CYS A 74 -34.21 -18.30 -2.15
N GLU A 75 -35.47 -18.01 -1.78
CA GLU A 75 -36.35 -18.91 -1.02
C GLU A 75 -36.56 -20.24 -1.76
N ASN A 76 -36.85 -20.17 -3.08
CA ASN A 76 -37.00 -21.35 -3.92
C ASN A 76 -35.74 -22.22 -3.99
N LEU A 77 -34.55 -21.64 -3.83
CA LEU A 77 -33.26 -22.34 -3.81
C LEU A 77 -32.80 -22.74 -2.41
N ASN A 78 -33.56 -22.42 -1.36
CA ASN A 78 -33.17 -22.57 0.05
C ASN A 78 -31.81 -21.94 0.35
N ILE A 79 -31.61 -20.68 -0.11
CA ILE A 79 -30.39 -19.87 0.12
C ILE A 79 -30.74 -18.70 1.03
N GLU A 80 -29.97 -18.51 2.10
CA GLU A 80 -30.18 -17.39 3.03
C GLU A 80 -29.93 -16.06 2.29
N PHE A 81 -30.99 -15.22 2.26
CA PHE A 81 -30.99 -13.90 1.59
C PHE A 81 -30.79 -12.77 2.58
N ARG A 82 -30.02 -11.76 2.19
CA ARG A 82 -29.88 -10.50 2.91
C ARG A 82 -29.90 -9.34 1.92
N SER A 83 -30.72 -8.34 2.23
CA SER A 83 -30.76 -7.10 1.48
C SER A 83 -30.36 -5.89 2.33
N LYS A 84 -29.97 -4.82 1.66
CA LYS A 84 -29.72 -3.52 2.26
C LYS A 84 -30.22 -2.42 1.34
N ARG A 85 -31.02 -1.50 1.89
CA ARG A 85 -31.50 -0.33 1.18
C ARG A 85 -30.56 0.84 1.42
N VAL A 86 -30.13 1.52 0.36
CA VAL A 86 -29.20 2.65 0.42
C VAL A 86 -29.65 3.73 -0.58
N ASP A 87 -29.99 4.91 -0.05
CA ASP A 87 -30.25 6.07 -0.90
C ASP A 87 -28.93 6.60 -1.49
N ILE A 88 -28.70 6.26 -2.76
CA ILE A 88 -27.50 6.67 -3.49
C ILE A 88 -27.47 8.18 -3.73
N ASN A 89 -28.61 8.83 -3.94
CA ASN A 89 -28.65 10.28 -4.17
C ASN A 89 -28.19 11.05 -2.93
N ASP A 90 -28.53 10.57 -1.74
CA ASP A 90 -28.07 11.14 -0.48
C ASP A 90 -26.54 10.98 -0.31
N LEU A 91 -25.99 9.82 -0.65
CA LEU A 91 -24.55 9.59 -0.63
C LEU A 91 -23.78 10.47 -1.63
N VAL A 92 -24.32 10.66 -2.83
CA VAL A 92 -23.76 11.56 -3.87
C VAL A 92 -23.65 12.99 -3.32
N ARG A 93 -24.75 13.49 -2.71
CA ARG A 93 -24.78 14.86 -2.14
C ARG A 93 -23.79 15.03 -0.99
N LYS A 94 -23.73 14.04 -0.08
CA LYS A 94 -22.85 14.11 1.11
C LYS A 94 -21.38 14.01 0.78
N LYS A 95 -21.01 13.19 -0.22
CA LYS A 95 -19.59 12.91 -0.54
C LYS A 95 -19.07 13.62 -1.78
N ASN A 96 -19.93 14.30 -2.53
CA ASN A 96 -19.59 14.93 -3.82
C ASN A 96 -18.88 13.97 -4.80
N ILE A 97 -19.43 12.76 -4.98
CA ILE A 97 -18.93 11.72 -5.87
C ILE A 97 -20.01 11.33 -6.89
N SER A 98 -19.60 10.64 -7.97
CA SER A 98 -20.57 10.15 -8.95
C SER A 98 -21.50 9.08 -8.37
N SER A 99 -22.71 8.94 -8.93
CA SER A 99 -23.68 7.91 -8.51
C SER A 99 -23.11 6.49 -8.68
N GLU A 100 -22.33 6.26 -9.73
CA GLU A 100 -21.63 4.98 -9.96
C GLU A 100 -20.63 4.69 -8.82
N THR A 101 -19.84 5.69 -8.43
CA THR A 101 -18.87 5.56 -7.32
C THR A 101 -19.59 5.33 -5.99
N ALA A 102 -20.67 6.09 -5.71
CA ALA A 102 -21.46 5.96 -4.50
C ALA A 102 -22.09 4.56 -4.40
N GLY A 103 -22.71 4.07 -5.49
CA GLY A 103 -23.29 2.73 -5.56
C GLY A 103 -22.25 1.62 -5.40
N ARG A 104 -21.04 1.82 -5.96
CA ARG A 104 -19.94 0.89 -5.81
C ARG A 104 -19.44 0.85 -4.34
N GLU A 105 -19.22 1.98 -3.70
CA GLU A 105 -18.81 2.05 -2.29
C GLU A 105 -19.83 1.40 -1.36
N ALA A 106 -21.12 1.71 -1.54
CA ALA A 106 -22.21 1.11 -0.76
C ALA A 106 -22.21 -0.42 -0.88
N ARG A 107 -22.06 -0.94 -2.11
CA ARG A 107 -21.99 -2.37 -2.41
C ARG A 107 -20.85 -3.06 -1.69
N TYR A 108 -19.62 -2.55 -1.84
CA TYR A 108 -18.45 -3.17 -1.20
C TYR A 108 -18.56 -3.12 0.32
N LYS A 109 -19.00 -1.99 0.89
CA LYS A 109 -19.23 -1.87 2.33
C LYS A 109 -20.20 -2.94 2.85
N PHE A 110 -21.33 -3.12 2.18
CA PHE A 110 -22.31 -4.14 2.57
C PHE A 110 -21.75 -5.56 2.44
N PHE A 111 -21.02 -5.86 1.38
CA PHE A 111 -20.40 -7.18 1.21
C PHE A 111 -19.40 -7.49 2.32
N TYR A 112 -18.60 -6.53 2.76
CA TYR A 112 -17.68 -6.71 3.89
C TYR A 112 -18.43 -6.85 5.24
N GLU A 113 -19.52 -6.12 5.44
CA GLU A 113 -20.40 -6.30 6.62
C GLU A 113 -20.93 -7.73 6.70
N LEU A 114 -21.46 -8.25 5.59
CA LEU A 114 -21.95 -9.64 5.52
C LEU A 114 -20.83 -10.67 5.64
N LYS A 115 -19.67 -10.39 5.01
CA LYS A 115 -18.50 -11.26 5.12
C LYS A 115 -18.10 -11.47 6.59
N SER A 116 -18.08 -10.40 7.38
CA SER A 116 -17.79 -10.48 8.82
C SER A 116 -18.92 -11.19 9.57
N LYS A 117 -20.19 -10.89 9.26
CA LYS A 117 -21.36 -11.47 9.94
C LYS A 117 -21.47 -12.98 9.78
N PHE A 118 -21.25 -13.49 8.56
CA PHE A 118 -21.35 -14.91 8.25
C PHE A 118 -20.03 -15.67 8.41
N GLY A 119 -18.92 -14.96 8.64
CA GLY A 119 -17.59 -15.54 8.58
C GLY A 119 -17.27 -16.07 7.17
N ALA A 120 -17.73 -15.36 6.11
CA ALA A 120 -17.55 -15.81 4.75
C ALA A 120 -16.12 -15.55 4.26
N GLN A 121 -15.58 -16.46 3.43
CA GLN A 121 -14.25 -16.35 2.85
C GLN A 121 -14.29 -15.64 1.50
N LYS A 122 -15.32 -15.88 0.70
CA LYS A 122 -15.40 -15.43 -0.69
C LYS A 122 -16.67 -14.63 -0.96
N ILE A 123 -16.56 -13.72 -1.96
CA ILE A 123 -17.66 -12.93 -2.50
C ILE A 123 -17.69 -13.16 -4.01
N ALA A 124 -18.73 -13.80 -4.52
CA ALA A 124 -18.91 -14.09 -5.94
C ALA A 124 -19.66 -12.96 -6.64
N ILE A 125 -19.10 -12.46 -7.73
CA ILE A 125 -19.66 -11.36 -8.56
C ILE A 125 -19.81 -11.85 -10.00
N ALA A 126 -20.95 -11.57 -10.61
CA ALA A 126 -21.36 -12.07 -11.92
C ALA A 126 -20.79 -11.26 -13.10
N HIS A 127 -19.48 -10.93 -13.10
CA HIS A 127 -18.85 -10.37 -14.29
C HIS A 127 -18.64 -11.49 -15.32
N ASN A 128 -18.96 -11.18 -16.59
CA ASN A 128 -18.90 -12.09 -17.71
C ASN A 128 -17.83 -11.70 -18.75
N ALA A 129 -17.73 -12.46 -19.84
CA ALA A 129 -16.76 -12.24 -20.92
C ALA A 129 -16.96 -10.89 -21.65
N ASN A 130 -18.22 -10.45 -21.80
CA ASN A 130 -18.53 -9.16 -22.41
C ASN A 130 -18.10 -8.00 -21.50
N ASP A 131 -18.31 -8.09 -20.18
CA ASP A 131 -17.82 -7.10 -19.22
C ASP A 131 -16.28 -6.97 -19.26
N GLN A 132 -15.59 -8.08 -19.45
CA GLN A 132 -14.14 -8.10 -19.64
C GLN A 132 -13.73 -7.34 -20.90
N ALA A 133 -14.33 -7.64 -22.03
CA ALA A 133 -14.05 -6.96 -23.29
C ALA A 133 -14.35 -5.45 -23.23
N GLU A 134 -15.50 -5.06 -22.65
CA GLU A 134 -15.84 -3.66 -22.39
C GLU A 134 -14.76 -2.96 -21.57
N THR A 135 -14.30 -3.61 -20.50
CA THR A 135 -13.30 -3.05 -19.60
C THR A 135 -11.94 -2.89 -20.29
N VAL A 136 -11.53 -3.86 -21.09
CA VAL A 136 -10.27 -3.80 -21.86
C VAL A 136 -10.33 -2.63 -22.86
N LEU A 137 -11.40 -2.52 -23.65
CA LEU A 137 -11.57 -1.42 -24.61
C LEU A 137 -11.57 -0.05 -23.91
N MET A 138 -12.31 0.10 -22.83
CA MET A 138 -12.34 1.35 -22.07
C MET A 138 -10.95 1.73 -21.55
N ARG A 139 -10.15 0.77 -21.13
CA ARG A 139 -8.79 1.00 -20.65
C ARG A 139 -7.82 1.33 -21.77
N ILE A 140 -7.94 0.69 -22.94
CA ILE A 140 -7.19 1.06 -24.16
C ILE A 140 -7.44 2.52 -24.52
N MET A 141 -8.70 2.93 -24.58
CA MET A 141 -9.09 4.32 -24.92
C MET A 141 -8.59 5.36 -23.92
N ARG A 142 -8.33 4.97 -22.67
CA ARG A 142 -7.77 5.84 -21.62
C ARG A 142 -6.24 5.86 -21.60
N GLY A 143 -5.57 5.03 -22.39
CA GLY A 143 -4.13 4.88 -22.38
C GLY A 143 -3.65 4.13 -21.12
N THR A 144 -3.55 2.83 -21.19
CA THR A 144 -3.13 2.00 -20.06
C THR A 144 -1.92 1.15 -20.40
N GLY A 145 -1.14 0.79 -19.38
CA GLY A 145 -0.08 -0.24 -19.48
C GLY A 145 -0.63 -1.67 -19.34
N MET A 146 0.29 -2.64 -19.30
CA MET A 146 -0.05 -4.08 -19.20
C MET A 146 -1.02 -4.40 -18.06
N GLU A 147 -0.81 -3.83 -16.87
CA GLU A 147 -1.66 -4.04 -15.69
C GLU A 147 -3.13 -3.67 -15.96
N GLY A 148 -3.37 -2.59 -16.71
CA GLY A 148 -4.72 -2.22 -17.09
C GLY A 148 -5.29 -3.14 -18.17
N LEU A 149 -4.52 -3.60 -19.15
CA LEU A 149 -4.97 -4.47 -20.22
C LEU A 149 -5.41 -5.87 -19.75
N ILE A 150 -5.00 -6.31 -18.58
CA ILE A 150 -5.52 -7.52 -17.93
C ILE A 150 -7.06 -7.44 -17.75
N GLY A 151 -7.61 -6.24 -17.67
CA GLY A 151 -9.05 -6.04 -17.46
C GLY A 151 -9.50 -6.44 -16.06
N ILE A 152 -10.56 -7.24 -15.98
CA ILE A 152 -11.14 -7.74 -14.73
C ILE A 152 -10.40 -9.02 -14.34
N ARG A 153 -9.77 -9.05 -13.16
CA ARG A 153 -9.15 -10.27 -12.64
C ARG A 153 -10.23 -11.28 -12.21
N SER A 154 -10.03 -12.56 -12.52
CA SER A 154 -10.93 -13.65 -12.09
C SER A 154 -11.01 -13.77 -10.57
N VAL A 155 -9.89 -13.56 -9.87
CA VAL A 155 -9.79 -13.47 -8.41
C VAL A 155 -9.12 -12.16 -8.04
N ARG A 156 -9.66 -11.44 -7.04
CA ARG A 156 -9.07 -10.22 -6.49
C ARG A 156 -9.01 -10.30 -4.97
N ASP A 157 -7.85 -9.96 -4.41
CA ASP A 157 -7.58 -9.91 -2.96
C ASP A 157 -7.86 -11.25 -2.24
N ASN A 158 -7.85 -12.36 -2.97
CA ASN A 158 -8.28 -13.68 -2.53
C ASN A 158 -9.71 -13.71 -1.91
N ILE A 159 -10.50 -12.68 -2.12
CA ILE A 159 -11.86 -12.51 -1.58
C ILE A 159 -12.89 -12.48 -2.70
N PHE A 160 -12.70 -11.64 -3.71
CA PHE A 160 -13.67 -11.47 -4.79
C PHE A 160 -13.38 -12.45 -5.93
N VAL A 161 -14.37 -13.27 -6.26
CA VAL A 161 -14.27 -14.26 -7.34
C VAL A 161 -15.30 -13.99 -8.44
N ARG A 162 -15.00 -14.37 -9.68
CA ARG A 162 -15.84 -14.13 -10.85
C ARG A 162 -15.98 -15.40 -11.67
N PRO A 163 -16.85 -16.31 -11.24
CA PRO A 163 -16.98 -17.63 -11.89
C PRO A 163 -17.43 -17.56 -13.34
N LEU A 164 -18.19 -16.51 -13.75
CA LEU A 164 -18.73 -16.34 -15.10
C LEU A 164 -17.80 -15.55 -16.05
N ILE A 165 -16.57 -15.19 -15.63
CA ILE A 165 -15.71 -14.29 -16.41
C ILE A 165 -15.37 -14.81 -17.82
N ASN A 166 -15.44 -16.11 -18.05
CA ASN A 166 -15.20 -16.76 -19.34
C ASN A 166 -16.51 -17.15 -20.07
N CYS A 167 -17.67 -16.79 -19.53
CA CYS A 167 -18.97 -17.08 -20.15
C CYS A 167 -19.44 -15.86 -20.93
N SER A 168 -19.92 -16.05 -22.17
CA SER A 168 -20.50 -14.99 -22.96
C SER A 168 -21.90 -14.63 -22.48
N ARG A 169 -22.34 -13.40 -22.78
CA ARG A 169 -23.68 -12.94 -22.45
C ARG A 169 -24.76 -13.81 -23.12
N GLU A 170 -24.55 -14.16 -24.37
CA GLU A 170 -25.45 -15.03 -25.13
C GLU A 170 -25.61 -16.40 -24.45
N SER A 171 -24.52 -16.97 -23.94
CA SER A 171 -24.57 -18.25 -23.21
C SER A 171 -25.29 -18.15 -21.86
N ILE A 172 -25.21 -16.99 -21.19
CA ILE A 172 -25.92 -16.71 -19.93
C ILE A 172 -27.42 -16.58 -20.19
N GLU A 173 -27.83 -15.81 -21.20
CA GLU A 173 -29.22 -15.62 -21.58
C GLU A 173 -29.84 -16.96 -21.98
N LYS A 174 -29.19 -17.73 -22.84
CA LYS A 174 -29.62 -19.09 -23.20
C LYS A 174 -29.75 -20.01 -21.99
N TYR A 175 -28.80 -19.95 -21.04
CA TYR A 175 -28.88 -20.75 -19.83
C TYR A 175 -30.11 -20.40 -18.97
N CYS A 176 -30.46 -19.12 -18.89
CA CYS A 176 -31.66 -18.69 -18.18
C CYS A 176 -32.92 -19.22 -18.88
N GLU A 177 -32.99 -19.16 -20.23
CA GLU A 177 -34.10 -19.70 -21.01
C GLU A 177 -34.24 -21.23 -20.82
N ASP A 178 -33.15 -21.98 -20.98
CA ASP A 178 -33.13 -23.44 -20.87
C ASP A 178 -33.56 -23.94 -19.47
N ASN A 179 -33.41 -23.11 -18.43
CA ASN A 179 -33.79 -23.43 -17.06
C ASN A 179 -35.08 -22.73 -16.59
N ASN A 180 -35.84 -22.09 -17.50
CA ASN A 180 -37.07 -21.35 -17.18
C ASN A 180 -36.87 -20.26 -16.12
N ILE A 181 -35.71 -19.60 -16.12
CA ILE A 181 -35.40 -18.50 -15.24
C ILE A 181 -35.76 -17.20 -15.95
N ASN A 182 -36.58 -16.34 -15.33
CA ASN A 182 -37.03 -15.07 -15.87
C ASN A 182 -36.38 -13.90 -15.11
N PRO A 183 -35.14 -13.50 -15.44
CA PRO A 183 -34.46 -12.41 -14.74
C PRO A 183 -35.10 -11.05 -15.02
N ARG A 184 -34.93 -10.12 -14.10
CA ARG A 184 -35.37 -8.73 -14.27
C ARG A 184 -34.43 -8.00 -15.25
N ILE A 185 -34.99 -7.26 -16.19
CA ILE A 185 -34.21 -6.46 -17.15
C ILE A 185 -34.24 -4.99 -16.72
N ASP A 186 -33.08 -4.46 -16.35
CA ASP A 186 -32.94 -3.03 -16.05
C ASP A 186 -32.90 -2.20 -17.34
N LYS A 187 -33.97 -1.44 -17.62
CA LYS A 187 -34.11 -0.60 -18.80
C LYS A 187 -33.02 0.46 -18.94
N THR A 188 -32.43 0.92 -17.83
CA THR A 188 -31.33 1.91 -17.85
C THR A 188 -30.06 1.38 -18.49
N ASN A 189 -29.88 0.05 -18.55
CA ASN A 189 -28.78 -0.58 -19.26
C ASN A 189 -28.90 -0.49 -20.81
N LEU A 190 -30.07 -0.14 -21.32
CA LEU A 190 -30.33 0.02 -22.76
C LEU A 190 -30.05 1.44 -23.25
N GLU A 191 -29.74 2.38 -22.38
CA GLU A 191 -29.51 3.77 -22.77
C GLU A 191 -27.99 4.06 -22.86
N PRO A 192 -27.50 4.63 -23.98
CA PRO A 192 -26.09 4.91 -24.23
C PRO A 192 -25.62 6.21 -23.55
N ILE A 193 -26.07 6.47 -22.31
CA ILE A 193 -25.71 7.67 -21.54
C ILE A 193 -24.28 7.55 -20.99
N TYR A 194 -23.96 6.44 -20.37
CA TYR A 194 -22.68 6.20 -19.76
C TYR A 194 -21.65 5.62 -20.75
N ALA A 195 -20.37 5.94 -20.55
CA ALA A 195 -19.29 5.49 -21.42
C ALA A 195 -19.28 3.96 -21.63
N ARG A 196 -19.56 3.20 -20.57
CA ARG A 196 -19.63 1.74 -20.64
C ARG A 196 -20.80 1.27 -21.52
N ASN A 197 -21.96 1.90 -21.38
CA ASN A 197 -23.13 1.57 -22.23
C ASN A 197 -22.85 1.91 -23.69
N LYS A 198 -22.13 3.02 -23.99
CA LYS A 198 -21.72 3.34 -25.37
C LYS A 198 -20.82 2.27 -25.97
N VAL A 199 -19.86 1.77 -25.18
CA VAL A 199 -18.99 0.67 -25.62
C VAL A 199 -19.80 -0.59 -25.88
N ARG A 200 -20.73 -0.94 -24.99
CA ARG A 200 -21.60 -2.14 -25.10
C ARG A 200 -22.58 -2.07 -26.28
N LEU A 201 -23.27 -0.94 -26.42
CA LEU A 201 -24.41 -0.82 -27.34
C LEU A 201 -24.04 -0.30 -28.74
N GLN A 202 -22.88 0.37 -28.85
CA GLN A 202 -22.47 1.00 -30.10
C GLN A 202 -21.09 0.49 -30.57
N LEU A 203 -20.04 0.58 -29.76
CA LEU A 203 -18.68 0.30 -30.21
C LEU A 203 -18.45 -1.19 -30.48
N ILE A 204 -18.80 -2.07 -29.54
CA ILE A 204 -18.61 -3.51 -29.71
C ILE A 204 -19.46 -4.04 -30.90
N PRO A 205 -20.76 -3.71 -31.04
CA PRO A 205 -21.53 -4.09 -32.21
C PRO A 205 -20.91 -3.58 -33.52
N TYR A 206 -20.49 -2.31 -33.56
CA TYR A 206 -19.85 -1.73 -34.75
C TYR A 206 -18.57 -2.49 -35.13
N ILE A 207 -17.74 -2.86 -34.15
CA ILE A 207 -16.52 -3.68 -34.39
C ILE A 207 -16.90 -5.08 -34.88
N LYS A 208 -17.92 -5.71 -34.26
CA LYS A 208 -18.40 -7.03 -34.68
C LYS A 208 -18.82 -7.04 -36.15
N GLU A 209 -19.58 -6.06 -36.55
CA GLU A 209 -20.17 -5.97 -37.93
C GLU A 209 -19.11 -5.60 -38.96
N ASN A 210 -18.20 -4.68 -38.67
CA ASN A 210 -17.35 -4.08 -39.69
C ASN A 210 -15.90 -4.58 -39.70
N PHE A 211 -15.43 -5.24 -38.60
CA PHE A 211 -14.00 -5.62 -38.43
C PHE A 211 -13.80 -7.06 -37.98
N ASN A 212 -14.44 -7.47 -36.87
CA ASN A 212 -14.18 -8.79 -36.27
C ASN A 212 -15.40 -9.25 -35.45
N GLU A 213 -16.14 -10.21 -35.97
CA GLU A 213 -17.30 -10.82 -35.32
C GLU A 213 -16.97 -11.35 -33.91
N ASP A 214 -15.75 -11.91 -33.73
CA ASP A 214 -15.27 -12.51 -32.48
C ASP A 214 -14.50 -11.54 -31.60
N ILE A 215 -14.71 -10.22 -31.70
CA ILE A 215 -13.95 -9.21 -30.97
C ILE A 215 -13.94 -9.45 -29.45
N VAL A 216 -15.05 -9.90 -28.86
CA VAL A 216 -15.15 -10.20 -27.42
C VAL A 216 -14.17 -11.30 -27.05
N THR A 217 -14.16 -12.42 -27.78
CA THR A 217 -13.23 -13.53 -27.57
C THR A 217 -11.78 -13.10 -27.79
N THR A 218 -11.53 -12.30 -28.82
CA THR A 218 -10.20 -11.76 -29.14
C THR A 218 -9.63 -10.90 -28.03
N LEU A 219 -10.44 -9.96 -27.49
CA LEU A 219 -10.02 -9.12 -26.37
C LEU A 219 -9.78 -9.92 -25.08
N ASN A 220 -10.61 -10.92 -24.81
CA ASN A 220 -10.44 -11.80 -23.66
C ASN A 220 -9.16 -12.63 -23.77
N ARG A 221 -8.84 -13.15 -24.95
CA ARG A 221 -7.59 -13.86 -25.24
C ARG A 221 -6.38 -12.95 -25.04
N LEU A 222 -6.42 -11.71 -25.57
CA LEU A 222 -5.40 -10.70 -25.37
C LEU A 222 -5.17 -10.45 -23.89
N ALA A 223 -6.24 -10.17 -23.13
CA ALA A 223 -6.16 -9.92 -21.68
C ALA A 223 -5.57 -11.13 -20.92
N SER A 224 -5.92 -12.35 -21.33
CA SER A 224 -5.39 -13.59 -20.72
C SER A 224 -3.88 -13.76 -20.98
N THR A 225 -3.41 -13.50 -22.19
CA THR A 225 -1.98 -13.57 -22.54
C THR A 225 -1.18 -12.53 -21.74
N ILE A 226 -1.63 -11.28 -21.76
CA ILE A 226 -0.98 -10.19 -21.01
C ILE A 226 -0.95 -10.49 -19.50
N ARG A 227 -1.98 -11.15 -18.96
CA ARG A 227 -2.01 -11.53 -17.55
C ARG A 227 -0.88 -12.45 -17.18
N VAL A 228 -0.61 -13.48 -17.99
CA VAL A 228 0.48 -14.44 -17.74
C VAL A 228 1.82 -13.73 -17.65
N ASP A 229 2.12 -12.87 -18.63
CA ASP A 229 3.38 -12.13 -18.67
C ASP A 229 3.50 -11.14 -17.51
N ASN A 230 2.42 -10.43 -17.21
CA ASN A 230 2.41 -9.46 -16.10
C ASN A 230 2.54 -10.15 -14.73
N ASP A 231 1.88 -11.28 -14.52
CA ASP A 231 1.96 -12.02 -13.25
C ASP A 231 3.41 -12.51 -13.00
N TYR A 232 4.13 -12.91 -14.05
CA TYR A 232 5.56 -13.23 -13.95
C TYR A 232 6.39 -12.00 -13.57
N LEU A 233 6.18 -10.87 -14.26
CA LEU A 233 6.90 -9.63 -13.96
C LEU A 233 6.60 -9.10 -12.54
N GLU A 234 5.36 -9.25 -12.07
CA GLU A 234 4.98 -8.90 -10.69
C GLU A 234 5.67 -9.82 -9.66
N MET A 235 5.78 -11.12 -9.97
CA MET A 235 6.48 -12.08 -9.10
C MET A 235 7.95 -11.70 -8.95
N ILE A 236 8.66 -11.45 -10.06
CA ILE A 236 10.06 -11.01 -10.04
C ILE A 236 10.20 -9.67 -9.31
N ALA A 237 9.32 -8.70 -9.58
CA ALA A 237 9.37 -7.41 -8.91
C ALA A 237 9.20 -7.51 -7.39
N LYS A 238 8.32 -8.39 -6.89
CA LYS A 238 8.14 -8.66 -5.46
C LYS A 238 9.36 -9.32 -4.83
N GLU A 239 10.02 -10.25 -5.53
CA GLU A 239 11.26 -10.85 -5.09
C GLU A 239 12.37 -9.80 -4.97
N LYS A 240 12.55 -8.99 -6.02
CA LYS A 240 13.55 -7.92 -6.06
C LYS A 240 13.24 -6.80 -5.05
N TYR A 241 11.96 -6.51 -4.81
CA TYR A 241 11.55 -5.58 -3.76
C TYR A 241 12.03 -6.04 -2.38
N LYS A 242 11.82 -7.32 -2.03
CA LYS A 242 12.32 -7.89 -0.76
C LYS A 242 13.84 -7.84 -0.65
N LYS A 243 14.56 -7.93 -1.77
CA LYS A 243 16.02 -7.90 -1.80
C LYS A 243 16.59 -6.48 -1.64
N TYR A 244 15.96 -5.49 -2.27
CA TYR A 244 16.52 -4.15 -2.45
C TYR A 244 15.82 -3.07 -1.61
N CYS A 245 14.69 -3.38 -0.97
CA CYS A 245 13.96 -2.39 -0.19
C CYS A 245 13.96 -2.73 1.30
N ASP A 246 14.28 -1.73 2.12
CA ASP A 246 14.02 -1.75 3.55
C ASP A 246 12.69 -1.04 3.81
N ASP A 247 11.70 -1.80 4.31
CA ASP A 247 10.30 -1.36 4.42
C ASP A 247 9.79 -1.49 5.85
N ASN A 248 9.63 -0.35 6.51
CA ASN A 248 9.03 -0.28 7.86
C ASN A 248 7.59 0.27 7.86
N LYS A 249 6.90 0.26 6.68
CA LYS A 249 5.54 0.79 6.42
C LYS A 249 5.39 2.30 6.50
N GLU A 250 6.18 3.01 7.27
CA GLU A 250 6.18 4.49 7.32
C GLU A 250 7.15 5.10 6.30
N LYS A 251 8.24 4.40 6.06
CA LYS A 251 9.31 4.78 5.14
C LYS A 251 9.80 3.53 4.42
N VAL A 252 9.96 3.63 3.11
CA VAL A 252 10.63 2.61 2.30
C VAL A 252 11.93 3.19 1.77
N ILE A 253 13.03 2.46 1.93
CA ILE A 253 14.33 2.82 1.34
C ILE A 253 14.59 1.84 0.21
N ILE A 254 14.69 2.35 -1.02
CA ILE A 254 15.06 1.57 -2.21
C ILE A 254 16.56 1.74 -2.43
N SER A 255 17.32 0.67 -2.36
CA SER A 255 18.77 0.73 -2.55
C SER A 255 19.11 1.10 -3.99
N LYS A 256 20.25 1.76 -4.18
CA LYS A 256 20.74 2.17 -5.51
C LYS A 256 20.93 0.98 -6.48
N GLU A 257 21.22 -0.19 -5.97
CA GLU A 257 21.36 -1.42 -6.75
C GLU A 257 20.05 -1.82 -7.44
N ALA A 258 18.89 -1.46 -6.89
CA ALA A 258 17.59 -1.70 -7.52
C ALA A 258 17.45 -0.98 -8.86
N PHE A 259 18.10 0.16 -9.02
CA PHE A 259 18.05 0.97 -10.25
C PHE A 259 18.94 0.43 -11.39
N LEU A 260 19.68 -0.66 -11.13
CA LEU A 260 20.38 -1.43 -12.16
C LEU A 260 19.51 -2.52 -12.78
N GLU A 261 18.35 -2.83 -12.19
CA GLU A 261 17.41 -3.79 -12.74
C GLU A 261 16.77 -3.24 -14.03
N HIS A 262 16.23 -4.14 -14.85
CA HIS A 262 15.51 -3.76 -16.06
C HIS A 262 14.37 -2.79 -15.75
N GLU A 263 14.08 -1.84 -16.65
CA GLU A 263 13.08 -0.79 -16.48
C GLU A 263 11.71 -1.34 -16.05
N SER A 264 11.30 -2.48 -16.62
CA SER A 264 10.03 -3.13 -16.25
C SER A 264 9.99 -3.61 -14.80
N ILE A 265 11.12 -3.84 -14.16
CA ILE A 265 11.22 -4.31 -12.77
C ILE A 265 11.34 -3.12 -11.83
N ILE A 266 12.26 -2.18 -12.08
CA ILE A 266 12.41 -1.01 -11.19
C ILE A 266 11.14 -0.16 -11.12
N THR A 267 10.42 0.02 -12.23
CA THR A 267 9.14 0.74 -12.22
C THR A 267 8.08 0.06 -11.34
N ARG A 268 8.07 -1.28 -11.27
CA ARG A 268 7.20 -2.04 -10.37
C ARG A 268 7.65 -1.97 -8.91
N ILE A 269 8.96 -2.02 -8.65
CA ILE A 269 9.53 -1.83 -7.30
C ILE A 269 9.11 -0.47 -6.75
N ILE A 270 9.25 0.61 -7.54
CA ILE A 270 8.83 1.95 -7.13
C ILE A 270 7.33 2.00 -6.84
N ARG A 271 6.48 1.36 -7.67
CA ARG A 271 5.03 1.27 -7.42
C ARG A 271 4.71 0.53 -6.12
N LEU A 272 5.41 -0.55 -5.82
CA LEU A 272 5.26 -1.28 -4.54
C LEU A 272 5.65 -0.39 -3.36
N ALA A 273 6.76 0.35 -3.44
CA ALA A 273 7.19 1.27 -2.41
C ALA A 273 6.15 2.39 -2.18
N LEU A 274 5.65 2.99 -3.26
CA LEU A 274 4.58 3.99 -3.19
C LEU A 274 3.30 3.43 -2.56
N TYR A 275 2.89 2.22 -2.95
CA TYR A 275 1.71 1.56 -2.39
C TYR A 275 1.86 1.30 -0.89
N ASN A 276 3.01 0.78 -0.44
CA ASN A 276 3.23 0.44 0.97
C ASN A 276 3.22 1.69 1.88
N VAL A 277 3.74 2.82 1.38
CA VAL A 277 3.73 4.08 2.14
C VAL A 277 2.39 4.82 2.06
N SER A 278 1.70 4.80 0.90
CA SER A 278 0.47 5.55 0.70
C SER A 278 -0.81 4.79 1.07
N GLY A 279 -0.76 3.45 1.04
CA GLY A 279 -1.90 2.55 1.18
C GLY A 279 -2.70 2.35 -0.12
N ASN A 280 -2.41 3.12 -1.18
CA ASN A 280 -3.05 3.01 -2.49
C ASN A 280 -2.19 3.67 -3.57
N LEU A 281 -2.52 3.42 -4.85
CA LEU A 281 -1.86 4.06 -5.99
C LEU A 281 -2.70 5.15 -6.66
N TYR A 282 -3.69 5.70 -5.97
CA TYR A 282 -4.53 6.78 -6.50
C TYR A 282 -3.67 8.02 -6.80
N ASN A 283 -3.88 8.63 -7.96
CA ASN A 283 -3.19 9.82 -8.44
C ASN A 283 -1.70 9.62 -8.79
N PHE A 284 -1.17 8.38 -8.73
CA PHE A 284 0.19 8.12 -9.22
C PHE A 284 0.15 7.72 -10.70
N GLU A 285 0.70 8.57 -11.53
CA GLU A 285 0.82 8.38 -12.98
C GLU A 285 2.21 7.87 -13.38
N LYS A 286 2.37 7.52 -14.65
CA LYS A 286 3.65 7.07 -15.21
C LYS A 286 4.77 8.10 -14.98
N VAL A 287 4.49 9.39 -15.16
CA VAL A 287 5.45 10.47 -14.96
C VAL A 287 6.06 10.45 -13.56
N HIS A 288 5.25 10.24 -12.53
CA HIS A 288 5.73 10.22 -11.15
C HIS A 288 6.73 9.07 -10.87
N ILE A 289 6.56 7.92 -11.55
CA ILE A 289 7.49 6.79 -11.44
C ILE A 289 8.84 7.15 -12.08
N TYR A 290 8.81 7.80 -13.25
CA TYR A 290 10.03 8.22 -13.93
C TYR A 290 10.73 9.38 -13.22
N ASP A 291 9.98 10.29 -12.59
CA ASP A 291 10.54 11.33 -11.72
C ASP A 291 11.37 10.71 -10.57
N VAL A 292 10.95 9.57 -10.01
CA VAL A 292 11.72 8.85 -8.99
C VAL A 292 13.00 8.25 -9.58
N ILE A 293 12.95 7.72 -10.80
CA ILE A 293 14.15 7.21 -11.51
C ILE A 293 15.13 8.34 -11.79
N ASP A 294 14.62 9.49 -12.21
CA ASP A 294 15.47 10.63 -12.57
C ASP A 294 16.10 11.31 -11.33
N ILE A 295 15.35 11.41 -10.22
CA ILE A 295 15.92 11.98 -8.99
C ILE A 295 17.05 11.11 -8.43
N GLN A 296 17.03 9.80 -8.66
CA GLN A 296 18.09 8.88 -8.23
C GLN A 296 19.44 9.22 -8.91
N LYS A 297 19.42 9.67 -10.17
CA LYS A 297 20.61 10.05 -10.94
C LYS A 297 21.16 11.42 -10.52
N ASN A 298 20.41 12.20 -9.74
CA ASN A 298 20.77 13.55 -9.35
C ASN A 298 21.65 13.57 -8.08
N ALA A 299 22.11 14.78 -7.70
CA ALA A 299 22.92 14.99 -6.51
C ALA A 299 22.19 14.55 -5.21
N THR A 300 22.97 14.04 -4.27
CA THR A 300 22.52 13.68 -2.92
C THR A 300 21.77 14.82 -2.24
N GLY A 301 20.68 14.48 -1.56
CA GLY A 301 19.84 15.43 -0.82
C GLY A 301 18.77 16.11 -1.66
N LYS A 302 18.66 15.81 -2.98
CA LYS A 302 17.57 16.30 -3.80
C LYS A 302 16.26 15.64 -3.38
N MET A 303 15.20 16.43 -3.35
CA MET A 303 13.87 16.01 -2.89
C MET A 303 12.80 16.30 -3.95
N LEU A 304 11.78 15.46 -3.98
CA LEU A 304 10.58 15.59 -4.80
C LEU A 304 9.36 15.31 -3.94
N THR A 305 8.27 16.05 -4.17
CA THR A 305 6.98 15.78 -3.54
C THR A 305 6.02 15.28 -4.59
N LEU A 306 5.51 14.08 -4.38
CA LEU A 306 4.51 13.41 -5.22
C LEU A 306 3.09 13.62 -4.66
N PRO A 307 2.03 13.25 -5.41
CA PRO A 307 0.67 13.21 -4.89
C PRO A 307 0.55 12.51 -3.54
N ASN A 308 -0.55 12.75 -2.84
CA ASN A 308 -0.84 12.17 -1.51
C ASN A 308 0.20 12.55 -0.44
N LYS A 309 0.93 13.66 -0.61
CA LYS A 309 1.99 14.16 0.30
C LYS A 309 3.13 13.14 0.49
N ILE A 310 3.42 12.34 -0.54
CA ILE A 310 4.58 11.44 -0.53
C ILE A 310 5.83 12.21 -0.90
N HIS A 311 6.86 12.08 -0.09
CA HIS A 311 8.18 12.67 -0.31
C HIS A 311 9.16 11.61 -0.79
N ILE A 312 9.93 11.97 -1.79
CA ILE A 312 11.02 11.17 -2.36
C ILE A 312 12.31 11.93 -2.09
N GLN A 313 13.33 11.25 -1.58
CA GLN A 313 14.62 11.84 -1.28
C GLN A 313 15.75 10.94 -1.75
N ASN A 314 16.72 11.52 -2.47
CA ASN A 314 17.95 10.83 -2.84
C ASN A 314 18.98 10.95 -1.71
N ASN A 315 19.37 9.82 -1.13
CA ASN A 315 20.40 9.71 -0.12
C ASN A 315 21.56 8.85 -0.63
N TYR A 316 22.56 9.49 -1.25
CA TYR A 316 23.74 8.82 -1.82
C TYR A 316 23.43 7.74 -2.88
N GLY A 317 22.36 7.94 -3.64
CA GLY A 317 21.87 7.03 -4.65
C GLY A 317 20.74 6.11 -4.16
N ASP A 318 20.56 5.92 -2.85
CA ASP A 318 19.40 5.26 -2.28
C ASP A 318 18.20 6.21 -2.25
N ILE A 319 17.02 5.70 -2.57
CA ILE A 319 15.80 6.50 -2.61
C ILE A 319 14.93 6.20 -1.38
N SER A 320 14.70 7.23 -0.58
CA SER A 320 13.71 7.18 0.52
C SER A 320 12.35 7.64 0.05
N VAL A 321 11.32 6.83 0.28
CA VAL A 321 9.91 7.10 0.02
C VAL A 321 9.18 7.16 1.36
N TYR A 322 8.55 8.29 1.70
CA TYR A 322 7.88 8.45 3.00
C TYR A 322 6.79 9.53 2.98
N LYS A 323 5.86 9.45 3.94
CA LYS A 323 4.96 10.57 4.25
C LYS A 323 5.62 11.45 5.30
N LYS A 324 5.70 12.75 5.04
CA LYS A 324 6.16 13.68 6.06
C LYS A 324 5.10 13.75 7.17
N LYS A 325 5.44 13.26 8.35
CA LYS A 325 4.64 13.56 9.56
C LYS A 325 4.75 15.07 9.80
N GLU A 326 3.65 15.73 10.15
CA GLU A 326 3.70 17.11 10.62
C GLU A 326 4.66 17.14 11.83
N GLN A 327 5.83 17.73 11.62
CA GLN A 327 6.83 17.79 12.66
C GLN A 327 6.40 18.85 13.65
N ASN A 328 6.36 18.50 14.92
CA ASN A 328 6.44 19.49 15.98
C ASN A 328 7.65 20.39 15.68
N ILE A 329 7.41 21.69 15.64
CA ILE A 329 8.39 22.74 15.36
C ILE A 329 9.61 22.46 16.26
N LYS A 330 10.78 22.32 15.64
CA LYS A 330 12.03 22.28 16.40
C LYS A 330 12.12 23.53 17.27
N ASN A 331 12.22 23.32 18.55
CA ASN A 331 12.70 24.35 19.44
C ASN A 331 14.25 24.25 19.39
N ASP A 332 14.87 25.00 18.47
CA ASP A 332 16.34 24.97 18.23
C ASP A 332 17.17 25.38 19.48
N ASN A 333 16.51 25.82 20.56
CA ASN A 333 17.12 26.27 21.79
C ASN A 333 16.98 25.29 22.95
N ILE A 334 16.52 24.03 22.71
CA ILE A 334 16.40 23.06 23.78
C ILE A 334 17.80 22.54 24.14
N GLU A 335 18.23 22.82 25.37
CA GLU A 335 19.41 22.23 25.99
C GLU A 335 19.10 21.88 27.43
N TYR A 336 19.66 20.79 27.93
CA TYR A 336 19.49 20.30 29.29
C TYR A 336 20.85 20.05 29.95
N THR A 337 20.99 20.54 31.15
CA THR A 337 22.15 20.17 31.99
C THR A 337 21.97 18.77 32.53
N LEU A 338 23.01 17.94 32.38
CA LEU A 338 23.06 16.57 32.89
C LEU A 338 23.79 16.50 34.20
N TYR A 339 23.19 15.80 35.16
CA TYR A 339 23.73 15.61 36.51
C TYR A 339 24.23 14.19 36.71
N SER A 340 25.08 13.97 37.69
CA SER A 340 25.55 12.62 38.08
C SER A 340 24.35 11.72 38.40
N GLY A 341 24.38 10.48 37.92
CA GLY A 341 23.28 9.52 37.96
C GLY A 341 22.39 9.53 36.76
N LEU A 342 21.14 9.11 36.93
CA LEU A 342 20.14 8.94 35.82
C LEU A 342 19.42 10.25 35.51
N ASN A 343 19.48 10.67 34.24
CA ASN A 343 18.76 11.81 33.69
C ASN A 343 17.73 11.29 32.66
N LYS A 344 16.46 11.66 32.80
CA LYS A 344 15.39 11.34 31.85
C LYS A 344 15.05 12.59 31.04
N ILE A 345 15.28 12.57 29.73
CA ILE A 345 15.11 13.74 28.87
C ILE A 345 14.02 13.45 27.82
N LYS A 346 12.81 13.86 28.13
CA LYS A 346 11.62 13.59 27.31
C LYS A 346 11.73 14.11 25.86
N ASP A 347 12.26 15.32 25.66
CA ASP A 347 12.37 15.93 24.33
C ASP A 347 13.36 15.19 23.41
N PHE A 348 14.26 14.40 23.98
CA PHE A 348 15.19 13.52 23.24
C PHE A 348 14.75 12.07 23.24
N ASN A 349 13.72 11.71 24.03
CA ASN A 349 13.30 10.31 24.27
C ASN A 349 14.45 9.43 24.73
N LEU A 350 15.30 9.96 25.65
CA LEU A 350 16.52 9.32 26.10
C LEU A 350 16.60 9.25 27.63
N ARG A 351 17.21 8.17 28.12
CA ARG A 351 17.73 8.00 29.47
C ARG A 351 19.24 8.07 29.38
N ILE A 352 19.85 8.97 30.16
CA ILE A 352 21.30 9.22 30.15
C ILE A 352 21.83 9.05 31.55
N THR A 353 22.73 8.10 31.75
CA THR A 353 23.37 7.85 33.04
C THR A 353 24.80 8.34 33.03
N LEU A 354 25.16 9.19 33.99
CA LEU A 354 26.53 9.69 34.23
C LEU A 354 27.11 9.06 35.46
N GLU A 355 28.20 8.33 35.28
CA GLU A 355 28.91 7.64 36.37
C GLU A 355 30.36 8.07 36.41
N LEU A 356 30.85 8.49 37.60
CA LEU A 356 32.26 8.80 37.82
C LEU A 356 32.97 7.56 38.36
N ILE A 357 33.99 7.09 37.64
CA ILE A 357 34.76 5.90 37.99
C ILE A 357 36.26 6.25 38.13
N ASN A 358 36.94 5.63 39.09
CA ASN A 358 38.37 5.75 39.17
C ASN A 358 39.04 4.83 38.15
N LYS A 359 40.08 5.33 37.48
CA LYS A 359 40.86 4.49 36.58
C LYS A 359 41.73 3.55 37.38
N THR A 360 41.59 2.24 37.13
CA THR A 360 42.49 1.19 37.65
C THR A 360 43.21 0.54 36.47
N ASP A 361 44.40 -0.01 36.71
CA ASP A 361 45.27 -0.58 35.65
C ASP A 361 44.62 -1.75 34.90
N ASN A 362 43.62 -2.40 35.49
CA ASN A 362 42.88 -3.52 34.90
C ASN A 362 41.50 -3.11 34.28
N LEU A 363 41.22 -1.82 34.11
CA LEU A 363 39.93 -1.38 33.60
C LEU A 363 39.86 -1.59 32.09
N PHE A 364 39.19 -2.65 31.66
CA PHE A 364 38.82 -2.85 30.25
C PHE A 364 37.65 -1.94 29.88
N LEU A 365 37.93 -0.85 29.13
CA LEU A 365 36.91 0.05 28.59
C LEU A 365 36.30 -0.59 27.35
N LYS A 366 35.17 -1.30 27.50
CA LYS A 366 34.45 -1.89 26.42
C LYS A 366 33.78 -0.75 25.59
N GLN A 367 34.22 -0.58 24.35
CA GLN A 367 33.64 0.43 23.47
C GLN A 367 32.31 -0.09 22.87
N GLU A 368 31.21 0.51 23.32
CA GLU A 368 29.88 0.27 22.78
C GLU A 368 29.36 1.54 22.11
N ASN A 369 28.41 1.42 21.18
CA ASN A 369 27.91 2.58 20.42
C ASN A 369 27.30 3.65 21.32
N PHE A 370 26.63 3.22 22.40
CA PHE A 370 25.90 4.09 23.32
C PHE A 370 26.50 4.15 24.73
N VAL A 371 27.73 3.64 24.92
CA VAL A 371 28.51 3.80 26.13
C VAL A 371 29.86 4.41 25.79
N LYS A 372 30.18 5.57 26.34
CA LYS A 372 31.44 6.27 26.11
C LYS A 372 32.09 6.73 27.39
N TYR A 373 33.42 6.87 27.33
CA TYR A 373 34.31 7.17 28.45
C TYR A 373 35.11 8.43 28.13
N PHE A 374 35.14 9.37 29.08
CA PHE A 374 35.80 10.68 28.95
C PHE A 374 36.74 10.94 30.16
N ASP A 375 37.82 11.61 29.91
CA ASP A 375 38.71 12.08 30.96
C ASP A 375 38.02 13.19 31.77
N TYR A 376 37.62 12.89 33.01
CA TYR A 376 36.91 13.83 33.87
C TYR A 376 37.72 15.10 34.17
N ASN A 377 39.06 15.00 34.28
CA ASN A 377 39.92 16.12 34.58
C ASN A 377 40.00 17.14 33.41
N LYS A 378 39.66 16.73 32.20
CA LYS A 378 39.59 17.61 31.02
C LYS A 378 38.26 18.32 30.88
N ILE A 379 37.24 17.92 31.65
CA ILE A 379 35.90 18.51 31.59
C ILE A 379 35.90 19.81 32.39
N LYS A 380 35.61 20.90 31.74
CA LYS A 380 35.44 22.22 32.34
C LYS A 380 34.00 22.70 32.06
N GLY A 381 33.31 23.17 33.14
CA GLY A 381 31.91 23.65 33.02
C GLY A 381 30.88 22.52 33.00
N ASP A 382 29.67 22.87 32.64
CA ASP A 382 28.52 21.99 32.68
C ASP A 382 28.53 20.90 31.59
N THR A 383 27.99 19.77 31.91
CA THR A 383 27.65 18.72 30.94
C THR A 383 26.24 18.95 30.43
N ILE A 384 26.08 19.21 29.16
CA ILE A 384 24.78 19.47 28.56
C ILE A 384 24.50 18.53 27.39
N ILE A 385 23.21 18.24 27.16
CA ILE A 385 22.71 17.67 25.93
C ILE A 385 21.93 18.72 25.15
N ARG A 386 22.17 18.79 23.84
CA ARG A 386 21.47 19.70 22.94
C ARG A 386 21.42 19.18 21.52
N TRP A 387 20.60 19.81 20.71
CA TRP A 387 20.65 19.65 19.26
C TRP A 387 21.82 20.44 18.66
N ARG A 388 22.17 20.15 17.40
CA ARG A 388 23.18 20.92 16.68
C ARG A 388 22.73 22.38 16.46
N LYS A 389 23.69 23.28 16.47
CA LYS A 389 23.55 24.69 16.11
C LYS A 389 24.35 24.97 14.82
N ASP A 390 23.94 25.99 14.05
CA ASP A 390 24.72 26.38 12.89
C ASP A 390 26.08 26.90 13.32
N GLY A 391 27.12 26.50 12.58
CA GLY A 391 28.49 26.84 12.91
C GLY A 391 29.21 25.86 13.88
N ASP A 392 28.51 24.87 14.44
CA ASP A 392 29.13 23.86 15.31
C ASP A 392 30.37 23.24 14.69
N ARG A 393 31.43 23.20 15.52
CA ARG A 393 32.69 22.55 15.18
C ARG A 393 32.98 21.39 16.14
N PHE A 394 33.71 20.41 15.65
CA PHE A 394 34.02 19.20 16.37
C PHE A 394 35.43 18.71 16.04
N THR A 395 36.15 18.21 17.01
CA THR A 395 37.48 17.62 16.85
C THR A 395 37.35 16.09 17.01
N PRO A 396 37.20 15.32 15.92
CA PRO A 396 37.03 13.87 16.00
C PRO A 396 38.23 13.18 16.65
N LEU A 397 37.96 12.09 17.38
CA LEU A 397 39.03 11.27 17.96
C LEU A 397 40.04 10.82 16.90
N GLY A 398 41.33 11.01 17.15
CA GLY A 398 42.44 10.72 16.25
C GLY A 398 42.81 11.88 15.31
N MET A 399 42.14 13.03 15.36
CA MET A 399 42.44 14.21 14.54
C MET A 399 43.02 15.35 15.38
N LYS A 400 44.01 16.08 14.81
CA LYS A 400 44.60 17.24 15.48
C LYS A 400 43.85 18.56 15.28
N GLY A 401 42.90 18.61 14.37
CA GLY A 401 42.17 19.81 14.01
C GLY A 401 40.65 19.67 14.13
N SER A 402 39.96 20.81 14.31
CA SER A 402 38.50 20.84 14.30
C SER A 402 37.96 20.96 12.89
N LYS A 403 36.84 20.30 12.59
CA LYS A 403 36.05 20.46 11.37
C LYS A 403 34.62 20.89 11.69
N LYS A 404 33.93 21.45 10.70
CA LYS A 404 32.51 21.76 10.87
C LYS A 404 31.70 20.47 11.07
N LEU A 405 30.77 20.46 12.01
CA LEU A 405 29.93 19.30 12.28
C LEU A 405 29.14 18.88 11.04
N LYS A 406 28.73 19.83 10.19
CA LYS A 406 28.10 19.56 8.89
C LYS A 406 28.96 18.67 7.99
N ASP A 407 30.28 18.95 7.94
CA ASP A 407 31.20 18.20 7.08
C ASP A 407 31.46 16.80 7.64
N LEU A 408 31.48 16.66 9.00
CA LEU A 408 31.54 15.36 9.63
C LEU A 408 30.32 14.49 9.24
N PHE A 409 29.12 15.04 9.25
CA PHE A 409 27.92 14.31 8.87
C PHE A 409 27.91 13.91 7.40
N ILE A 410 28.52 14.72 6.52
CA ILE A 410 28.68 14.38 5.09
C ILE A 410 29.65 13.18 4.95
N ASP A 411 30.80 13.21 5.64
CA ASP A 411 31.77 12.11 5.59
C ASP A 411 31.20 10.79 6.14
N LEU A 412 30.36 10.88 7.17
CA LEU A 412 29.68 9.75 7.79
C LEU A 412 28.41 9.32 7.01
N LYS A 413 28.12 9.99 5.88
CA LYS A 413 26.93 9.73 5.01
C LYS A 413 25.60 9.81 5.76
N VAL A 414 25.51 10.66 6.81
CA VAL A 414 24.29 10.86 7.57
C VAL A 414 23.28 11.60 6.68
N PRO A 415 22.03 11.08 6.51
CA PRO A 415 20.98 11.74 5.77
C PRO A 415 20.69 13.16 6.30
N LYS A 416 20.39 14.10 5.39
CA LYS A 416 20.24 15.51 5.76
C LYS A 416 19.16 15.77 6.80
N ASP A 417 18.05 15.04 6.72
CA ASP A 417 16.88 15.12 7.60
C ASP A 417 17.11 14.52 8.99
N GLU A 418 18.12 13.65 9.13
CA GLU A 418 18.49 13.03 10.39
C GLU A 418 19.51 13.88 11.19
N ARG A 419 20.34 14.68 10.48
CA ARG A 419 21.45 15.44 11.10
C ARG A 419 21.02 16.35 12.24
N ASP A 420 19.85 16.92 12.10
CA ASP A 420 19.29 17.83 13.10
C ASP A 420 18.65 17.12 14.30
N ARG A 421 18.53 15.79 14.24
CA ARG A 421 17.97 14.95 15.29
C ARG A 421 19.02 14.12 16.04
N ILE A 422 20.28 14.34 15.74
CA ILE A 422 21.37 13.67 16.41
C ILE A 422 21.73 14.47 17.65
N PRO A 423 21.56 13.90 18.88
CA PRO A 423 21.90 14.58 20.10
C PRO A 423 23.40 14.80 20.20
N LEU A 424 23.79 15.91 20.80
CA LEU A 424 25.16 16.25 21.10
C LEU A 424 25.35 16.34 22.60
N ILE A 425 26.32 15.62 23.15
CA ILE A 425 26.79 15.83 24.52
C ILE A 425 27.93 16.83 24.44
N CYS A 426 27.84 17.91 25.25
CA CYS A 426 28.84 18.97 25.27
C CYS A 426 29.35 19.15 26.70
N PHE A 427 30.64 19.51 26.84
CA PHE A 427 31.30 19.88 28.09
C PHE A 427 31.80 21.31 27.99
N GLY A 428 31.30 22.21 28.83
CA GLY A 428 31.69 23.61 28.81
C GLY A 428 31.57 24.28 27.45
N GLY A 429 30.56 23.93 26.67
CA GLY A 429 30.28 24.46 25.31
C GLY A 429 30.93 23.66 24.16
N GLU A 430 31.99 22.86 24.42
CA GLU A 430 32.64 22.04 23.39
C GLU A 430 31.91 20.70 23.17
N ILE A 431 31.76 20.27 21.93
CA ILE A 431 31.11 19.00 21.63
C ILE A 431 32.04 17.84 22.02
N ALA A 432 31.59 17.05 22.98
CA ALA A 432 32.31 15.86 23.47
C ALA A 432 31.91 14.59 22.74
N TRP A 433 30.62 14.46 22.38
CA TRP A 433 30.10 13.25 21.74
C TRP A 433 28.96 13.59 20.77
N VAL A 434 29.12 13.19 19.53
CA VAL A 434 28.04 13.09 18.55
C VAL A 434 27.42 11.71 18.76
N VAL A 435 26.29 11.65 19.44
CA VAL A 435 25.69 10.41 19.96
C VAL A 435 25.45 9.41 18.81
N GLY A 436 25.87 8.17 19.03
CA GLY A 436 25.80 7.10 18.04
C GLY A 436 26.90 7.12 16.96
N TYR A 437 27.72 8.20 16.88
CA TYR A 437 28.71 8.35 15.82
C TYR A 437 30.15 8.49 16.31
N ARG A 438 30.56 9.64 16.86
CA ARG A 438 31.98 9.94 17.16
C ARG A 438 32.13 10.68 18.48
N VAL A 439 33.22 10.39 19.17
CA VAL A 439 33.67 11.13 20.36
C VAL A 439 34.79 12.12 20.00
N SER A 440 34.94 13.14 20.84
CA SER A 440 35.95 14.18 20.65
C SER A 440 37.34 13.73 21.14
N GLU A 441 38.40 14.13 20.43
CA GLU A 441 39.79 14.00 20.84
C GLU A 441 40.09 14.79 22.11
N LEU A 442 39.39 15.91 22.33
CA LEU A 442 39.63 16.85 23.43
C LEU A 442 39.46 16.17 24.81
N PHE A 443 38.55 15.24 24.91
CA PHE A 443 38.17 14.60 26.20
C PHE A 443 38.54 13.11 26.28
N LYS A 444 39.45 12.67 25.42
CA LYS A 444 39.88 11.27 25.39
C LYS A 444 40.55 10.84 26.69
N VAL A 445 40.28 9.62 27.07
CA VAL A 445 41.01 8.94 28.17
C VAL A 445 42.42 8.60 27.68
N ASP A 446 43.42 8.96 28.43
CA ASP A 446 44.84 8.69 28.16
C ASP A 446 45.57 8.09 29.36
N LYS A 447 46.89 7.93 29.26
CA LYS A 447 47.73 7.33 30.31
C LYS A 447 47.71 8.13 31.61
N ASN A 448 47.50 9.43 31.56
CA ASN A 448 47.52 10.35 32.71
C ASN A 448 46.15 10.52 33.37
N THR A 449 45.08 10.00 32.74
CA THR A 449 43.72 10.06 33.29
C THR A 449 43.62 9.32 34.62
N LYS A 450 43.13 9.99 35.64
CA LYS A 450 42.88 9.40 36.98
C LYS A 450 41.41 9.09 37.21
N LYS A 451 40.52 9.97 36.76
CA LYS A 451 39.06 9.84 36.88
C LYS A 451 38.41 9.84 35.53
N ILE A 452 37.45 8.97 35.33
CA ILE A 452 36.74 8.75 34.08
C ILE A 452 35.26 9.04 34.30
N LEU A 453 34.66 9.86 33.41
CA LEU A 453 33.22 10.00 33.28
C LEU A 453 32.73 8.98 32.26
N LYS A 454 31.95 8.01 32.72
CA LYS A 454 31.22 7.07 31.86
C LYS A 454 29.82 7.65 31.57
N ILE A 455 29.44 7.71 30.32
CA ILE A 455 28.12 8.12 29.89
C ILE A 455 27.46 6.95 29.15
N THR A 456 26.29 6.53 29.65
CA THR A 456 25.44 5.51 29.05
C THR A 456 24.16 6.16 28.55
N ILE A 457 23.78 5.87 27.31
CA ILE A 457 22.55 6.38 26.69
C ILE A 457 21.66 5.21 26.31
N GLU A 458 20.38 5.27 26.69
CA GLU A 458 19.34 4.31 26.37
C GLU A 458 18.13 5.04 25.80
N SER A 459 17.42 4.42 24.84
CA SER A 459 16.12 4.97 24.42
C SER A 459 15.09 4.75 25.52
N GLU A 460 14.26 5.73 25.79
CA GLU A 460 13.09 5.56 26.65
C GLU A 460 12.03 4.85 25.79
N GLU A 461 11.93 3.50 25.87
CA GLU A 461 10.86 2.75 25.24
C GLU A 461 9.52 3.24 25.81
N ALA A 462 8.57 3.56 24.88
CA ALA A 462 7.21 3.99 25.21
C ALA A 462 6.34 2.82 25.68
#